data_aaec8b3640b18b6b3168cb3ed88ccc46
#
_entry.id   aaec8b3640b18b6b3168cb3ed88ccc46
#
_cell.length_a   1.000
_cell.length_b   1.000
_cell.length_c   1.000
_cell.angle_alpha   90.00
_cell.angle_beta   90.00
_cell.angle_gamma   90.00
#
_symmetry.space_group_name_H-M   'P 1'
#
loop_
_entity.id
_entity.type
_entity.pdbx_description
1 polymer ?
#
loop_
_entity_poly.entity_id
_entity_poly.type
_entity_poly.pdbx_seq_one_letter_code
_entity_poly.pdbx_strand_id
1 'polypeptide(L)'
;MPYLDFRFPASLAPSSPTEMVSATVNEAEAHRFFSAHCFNRAWDLIRKSNRTTIECEQMLQLSQASLWHWTQRSDCTTKNLSIGNWQLSRIYALLGQAENALRSARMCLHYSENTSPFFIGYAHEALARSAAVAEDDVGKAHHLAEARRYLARIPDDGNRAVLQADLESLEGEAAA
;
A
#
# COMPACT_ATOMS: atom_id res chain seq x y z
N MET A 1 33.91 -0.82 -4.45
CA MET A 1 33.50 0.22 -3.48
C MET A 1 33.41 -0.44 -2.11
N PRO A 2 34.11 0.05 -1.08
CA PRO A 2 34.00 -0.52 0.26
C PRO A 2 32.57 -0.28 0.79
N TYR A 3 31.93 -1.31 1.29
CA TYR A 3 30.69 -1.21 2.06
C TYR A 3 30.96 -0.34 3.29
N LEU A 4 30.24 0.78 3.41
CA LEU A 4 30.22 1.57 4.63
C LEU A 4 29.50 0.74 5.70
N ASP A 5 30.25 0.16 6.63
CA ASP A 5 29.72 -0.58 7.79
C ASP A 5 29.15 0.44 8.78
N PHE A 6 27.90 0.84 8.54
CA PHE A 6 27.14 1.69 9.48
C PHE A 6 26.70 0.85 10.68
N ARG A 7 27.59 0.68 11.65
CA ARG A 7 27.21 0.17 12.95
C ARG A 7 26.70 1.31 13.81
N PHE A 8 25.51 1.13 14.39
CA PHE A 8 25.03 2.06 15.39
C PHE A 8 26.02 2.08 16.56
N PRO A 9 26.36 3.27 17.11
CA PRO A 9 27.30 3.36 18.21
C PRO A 9 26.81 2.57 19.43
N ALA A 10 27.73 1.87 20.08
CA ALA A 10 27.49 1.04 21.26
C ALA A 10 26.84 1.78 22.46
N SER A 11 26.78 3.12 22.41
CA SER A 11 26.15 3.97 23.42
C SER A 11 24.62 3.79 23.52
N LEU A 12 23.99 3.03 22.61
CA LEU A 12 22.59 2.64 22.69
C LEU A 12 22.39 1.25 23.31
N ALA A 13 23.48 0.56 23.66
CA ALA A 13 23.39 -0.68 24.42
C ALA A 13 23.14 -0.37 25.91
N PRO A 14 22.27 -1.14 26.59
CA PRO A 14 22.03 -0.96 28.02
C PRO A 14 23.34 -1.12 28.80
N SER A 15 23.59 -0.21 29.76
CA SER A 15 24.84 -0.05 30.46
C SER A 15 25.11 -1.11 31.55
N SER A 16 24.16 -2.01 31.83
CA SER A 16 24.36 -3.12 32.78
C SER A 16 23.44 -4.32 32.47
N PRO A 17 23.87 -5.56 32.83
CA PRO A 17 23.04 -6.76 32.69
C PRO A 17 21.75 -6.73 33.53
N THR A 18 21.68 -5.88 34.55
CA THR A 18 20.52 -5.74 35.45
C THR A 18 19.42 -4.87 34.84
N GLU A 19 19.76 -4.00 33.91
CA GLU A 19 18.77 -3.21 33.13
C GLU A 19 18.15 -4.00 31.97
N MET A 20 18.70 -5.17 31.67
CA MET A 20 18.10 -6.17 30.77
C MET A 20 16.99 -6.99 31.45
N VAL A 21 16.35 -6.53 32.52
CA VAL A 21 15.03 -7.01 32.91
C VAL A 21 14.04 -6.51 31.89
N SER A 22 14.27 -7.04 30.73
CA SER A 22 13.36 -7.67 29.81
C SER A 22 11.94 -7.10 29.91
N ALA A 23 11.76 -5.91 29.37
CA ALA A 23 10.51 -5.71 28.66
C ALA A 23 10.60 -6.66 27.42
N THR A 24 10.21 -7.92 27.58
CA THR A 24 10.07 -8.85 26.47
C THR A 24 9.00 -8.26 25.58
N VAL A 25 9.44 -7.59 24.50
CA VAL A 25 8.51 -7.11 23.47
C VAL A 25 7.82 -8.36 22.94
N ASN A 26 6.52 -8.46 23.10
CA ASN A 26 5.76 -9.50 22.47
C ASN A 26 5.74 -9.20 20.95
N GLU A 27 6.61 -9.85 20.20
CA GLU A 27 6.78 -9.62 18.76
C GLU A 27 5.46 -9.79 18.00
N ALA A 28 4.64 -10.79 18.35
CA ALA A 28 3.37 -11.04 17.70
C ALA A 28 2.38 -9.87 17.92
N GLU A 29 2.34 -9.31 19.13
CA GLU A 29 1.53 -8.12 19.43
C GLU A 29 2.06 -6.88 18.73
N ALA A 30 3.38 -6.71 18.67
CA ALA A 30 4.02 -5.61 17.97
C ALA A 30 3.68 -5.66 16.46
N HIS A 31 3.79 -6.83 15.81
CA HIS A 31 3.40 -6.99 14.42
C HIS A 31 1.91 -6.73 14.19
N ARG A 32 1.04 -7.19 15.10
CA ARG A 32 -0.40 -6.93 15.03
C ARG A 32 -0.71 -5.44 15.15
N PHE A 33 -0.07 -4.74 16.08
CA PHE A 33 -0.25 -3.30 16.26
C PHE A 33 0.27 -2.51 15.05
N PHE A 34 1.53 -2.70 14.66
CA PHE A 34 2.16 -1.88 13.63
C PHE A 34 1.61 -2.14 12.22
N SER A 35 1.14 -3.35 11.90
CA SER A 35 0.51 -3.62 10.60
C SER A 35 -0.69 -2.71 10.36
N ALA A 36 -1.57 -2.53 11.33
CA ALA A 36 -2.74 -1.66 11.21
C ALA A 36 -2.39 -0.18 11.46
N HIS A 37 -1.56 0.11 12.46
CA HIS A 37 -1.17 1.48 12.82
C HIS A 37 -0.47 2.19 11.67
N CYS A 38 0.54 1.55 11.07
CA CYS A 38 1.28 2.15 9.96
C CYS A 38 0.40 2.34 8.72
N PHE A 39 -0.49 1.38 8.43
CA PHE A 39 -1.48 1.51 7.34
C PHE A 39 -2.35 2.75 7.50
N ASN A 40 -2.94 2.93 8.68
CA ASN A 40 -3.82 4.06 8.96
C ASN A 40 -3.06 5.40 8.92
N ARG A 41 -1.85 5.45 9.48
CA ARG A 41 -0.99 6.65 9.43
C ARG A 41 -0.58 7.02 8.01
N ALA A 42 -0.32 6.04 7.14
CA ALA A 42 -0.08 6.30 5.72
C ALA A 42 -1.32 6.94 5.07
N TRP A 43 -2.53 6.48 5.42
CA TRP A 43 -3.78 7.07 4.94
C TRP A 43 -3.97 8.52 5.37
N ASP A 44 -3.58 8.90 6.58
CA ASP A 44 -3.65 10.29 7.03
C ASP A 44 -2.81 11.21 6.11
N LEU A 45 -1.64 10.71 5.68
CA LEU A 45 -0.78 11.43 4.75
C LEU A 45 -1.30 11.39 3.30
N ILE A 46 -1.90 10.28 2.85
CA ILE A 46 -2.51 10.18 1.51
C ILE A 46 -3.61 11.24 1.34
N ARG A 47 -4.43 11.47 2.36
CA ARG A 47 -5.54 12.46 2.32
C ARG A 47 -5.07 13.91 2.38
N LYS A 48 -3.83 14.16 2.76
CA LYS A 48 -3.30 15.52 2.86
C LYS A 48 -3.01 16.08 1.46
N SER A 49 -3.60 17.22 1.11
CA SER A 49 -3.42 17.83 -0.21
C SER A 49 -2.01 18.42 -0.43
N ASN A 50 -1.45 19.07 0.61
CA ASN A 50 -0.14 19.73 0.56
C ASN A 50 0.86 18.97 1.42
N ARG A 51 1.47 17.92 0.87
CA ARG A 51 2.53 17.15 1.53
C ARG A 51 3.89 17.77 1.29
N THR A 52 4.69 17.88 2.35
CA THR A 52 6.13 18.16 2.23
C THR A 52 6.87 16.93 1.70
N THR A 53 8.10 17.10 1.21
CA THR A 53 8.96 15.98 0.80
C THR A 53 9.15 14.96 1.93
N ILE A 54 9.33 15.43 3.18
CA ILE A 54 9.47 14.55 4.35
C ILE A 54 8.19 13.71 4.56
N GLU A 55 7.02 14.32 4.43
CA GLU A 55 5.73 13.60 4.56
C GLU A 55 5.50 12.60 3.44
N CYS A 56 5.96 12.88 2.23
CA CYS A 56 5.96 11.93 1.12
C CYS A 56 6.81 10.68 1.44
N GLU A 57 8.02 10.88 1.96
CA GLU A 57 8.90 9.79 2.39
C GLU A 57 8.29 9.00 3.56
N GLN A 58 7.75 9.68 4.56
CA GLN A 58 7.08 9.03 5.70
C GLN A 58 5.87 8.19 5.26
N MET A 59 5.08 8.69 4.33
CA MET A 59 3.92 7.98 3.76
C MET A 59 4.35 6.64 3.13
N LEU A 60 5.43 6.65 2.36
CA LEU A 60 5.99 5.45 1.73
C LEU A 60 6.54 4.48 2.78
N GLN A 61 7.36 4.96 3.72
CA GLN A 61 7.94 4.14 4.79
C GLN A 61 6.86 3.48 5.65
N LEU A 62 5.81 4.21 6.02
CA LEU A 62 4.69 3.68 6.80
C LEU A 62 3.96 2.56 6.06
N SER A 63 3.68 2.73 4.78
CA SER A 63 3.00 1.70 3.98
C SER A 63 3.86 0.44 3.81
N GLN A 64 5.17 0.61 3.56
CA GLN A 64 6.12 -0.51 3.49
C GLN A 64 6.23 -1.24 4.83
N ALA A 65 6.35 -0.51 5.95
CA ALA A 65 6.37 -1.09 7.29
C ALA A 65 5.08 -1.86 7.58
N SER A 66 3.91 -1.29 7.27
CA SER A 66 2.63 -1.96 7.41
C SER A 66 2.62 -3.31 6.68
N LEU A 67 2.97 -3.31 5.39
CA LEU A 67 2.96 -4.52 4.57
C LEU A 67 3.94 -5.57 5.12
N TRP A 68 5.15 -5.16 5.51
CA TRP A 68 6.11 -6.06 6.14
C TRP A 68 5.57 -6.66 7.44
N HIS A 69 5.01 -5.85 8.34
CA HIS A 69 4.40 -6.33 9.58
C HIS A 69 3.25 -7.32 9.33
N TRP A 70 2.46 -7.12 8.26
CA TRP A 70 1.45 -8.09 7.84
C TRP A 70 2.07 -9.43 7.49
N THR A 71 3.19 -9.46 6.76
CA THR A 71 3.85 -10.74 6.38
C THR A 71 4.40 -11.53 7.57
N GLN A 72 4.61 -10.88 8.72
CA GLN A 72 5.11 -11.53 9.94
C GLN A 72 3.98 -12.14 10.80
N ARG A 73 2.71 -11.89 10.46
CA ARG A 73 1.56 -12.33 11.25
C ARG A 73 1.09 -13.70 10.79
N SER A 74 0.79 -14.59 11.76
CA SER A 74 0.23 -15.93 11.48
C SER A 74 -1.21 -15.89 10.92
N ASP A 75 -1.94 -14.78 11.14
CA ASP A 75 -3.30 -14.55 10.63
C ASP A 75 -3.32 -13.71 9.33
N CYS A 76 -2.15 -13.50 8.69
CA CYS A 76 -2.05 -12.82 7.41
C CYS A 76 -2.74 -13.63 6.32
N THR A 77 -3.54 -12.95 5.51
CA THR A 77 -4.26 -13.54 4.38
C THR A 77 -3.84 -12.87 3.08
N THR A 78 -4.16 -13.48 1.94
CA THR A 78 -3.98 -12.86 0.62
C THR A 78 -4.72 -11.53 0.49
N LYS A 79 -5.87 -11.36 1.16
CA LYS A 79 -6.58 -10.07 1.22
C LYS A 79 -5.74 -8.97 1.88
N ASN A 80 -5.06 -9.25 2.98
CA ASN A 80 -4.20 -8.28 3.64
C ASN A 80 -3.04 -7.85 2.74
N LEU A 81 -2.44 -8.80 2.02
CA LEU A 81 -1.35 -8.55 1.08
C LEU A 81 -1.83 -7.78 -0.16
N SER A 82 -3.04 -8.09 -0.66
CA SER A 82 -3.68 -7.33 -1.73
C SER A 82 -3.89 -5.86 -1.32
N ILE A 83 -4.51 -5.61 -0.17
CA ILE A 83 -4.79 -4.26 0.35
C ILE A 83 -3.49 -3.47 0.57
N GLY A 84 -2.46 -4.10 1.14
CA GLY A 84 -1.17 -3.44 1.38
C GLY A 84 -0.46 -3.06 0.08
N ASN A 85 -0.47 -3.94 -0.93
CA ASN A 85 0.10 -3.66 -2.23
C ASN A 85 -0.71 -2.61 -3.02
N TRP A 86 -2.04 -2.60 -2.88
CA TRP A 86 -2.87 -1.54 -3.43
C TRP A 86 -2.52 -0.17 -2.83
N GLN A 87 -2.37 -0.07 -1.51
CA GLN A 87 -1.96 1.18 -0.86
C GLN A 87 -0.58 1.64 -1.34
N LEU A 88 0.39 0.73 -1.45
CA LEU A 88 1.72 1.04 -1.99
C LEU A 88 1.65 1.53 -3.44
N SER A 89 0.86 0.87 -4.29
CA SER A 89 0.66 1.30 -5.67
C SER A 89 0.12 2.72 -5.74
N ARG A 90 -0.91 3.03 -4.93
CA ARG A 90 -1.51 4.37 -4.85
C ARG A 90 -0.50 5.42 -4.39
N ILE A 91 0.33 5.11 -3.40
CA ILE A 91 1.38 6.01 -2.92
C ILE A 91 2.44 6.26 -3.99
N TYR A 92 2.94 5.22 -4.65
CA TYR A 92 3.90 5.38 -5.73
C TYR A 92 3.33 6.20 -6.90
N ALA A 93 2.05 6.01 -7.24
CA ALA A 93 1.38 6.83 -8.24
C ALA A 93 1.30 8.31 -7.81
N LEU A 94 0.95 8.61 -6.55
CA LEU A 94 0.95 9.97 -6.00
C LEU A 94 2.34 10.63 -6.02
N LEU A 95 3.40 9.83 -5.98
CA LEU A 95 4.80 10.28 -6.05
C LEU A 95 5.35 10.33 -7.49
N GLY A 96 4.54 10.05 -8.50
CA GLY A 96 4.97 10.02 -9.91
C GLY A 96 5.86 8.83 -10.28
N GLN A 97 5.92 7.79 -9.45
CA GLN A 97 6.81 6.63 -9.63
C GLN A 97 6.09 5.49 -10.36
N ALA A 98 5.86 5.64 -11.65
CA ALA A 98 5.04 4.75 -12.47
C ALA A 98 5.47 3.26 -12.40
N GLU A 99 6.76 2.96 -12.52
CA GLU A 99 7.28 1.58 -12.48
C GLU A 99 7.03 0.90 -11.11
N ASN A 100 7.25 1.62 -10.01
CA ASN A 100 7.00 1.12 -8.66
C ASN A 100 5.51 0.95 -8.41
N ALA A 101 4.66 1.88 -8.89
CA ALA A 101 3.22 1.78 -8.84
C ALA A 101 2.72 0.53 -9.58
N LEU A 102 3.19 0.32 -10.81
CA LEU A 102 2.83 -0.84 -11.63
C LEU A 102 3.26 -2.16 -10.98
N ARG A 103 4.48 -2.22 -10.43
CA ARG A 103 4.96 -3.42 -9.71
C ARG A 103 4.05 -3.75 -8.54
N SER A 104 3.69 -2.76 -7.73
CA SER A 104 2.81 -2.96 -6.56
C SER A 104 1.38 -3.30 -6.99
N ALA A 105 0.86 -2.71 -8.08
CA ALA A 105 -0.44 -3.04 -8.64
C ALA A 105 -0.51 -4.49 -9.15
N ARG A 106 0.55 -4.98 -9.80
CA ARG A 106 0.64 -6.40 -10.23
C ARG A 106 0.65 -7.36 -9.03
N MET A 107 1.35 -7.01 -7.95
CA MET A 107 1.30 -7.79 -6.71
C MET A 107 -0.09 -7.75 -6.07
N CYS A 108 -0.77 -6.60 -6.10
CA CYS A 108 -2.14 -6.49 -5.66
C CYS A 108 -3.05 -7.43 -6.45
N LEU A 109 -2.95 -7.45 -7.78
CA LEU A 109 -3.75 -8.34 -8.63
C LEU A 109 -3.46 -9.82 -8.33
N HIS A 110 -2.19 -10.20 -8.23
CA HIS A 110 -1.78 -11.57 -7.88
C HIS A 110 -2.43 -12.05 -6.58
N TYR A 111 -2.38 -11.25 -5.52
CA TYR A 111 -3.00 -11.61 -4.24
C TYR A 111 -4.53 -11.52 -4.25
N SER A 112 -5.12 -10.89 -5.26
CA SER A 112 -6.58 -10.76 -5.41
C SER A 112 -7.22 -11.89 -6.22
N GLU A 113 -6.48 -12.70 -6.97
CA GLU A 113 -6.98 -13.66 -7.96
C GLU A 113 -8.10 -14.59 -7.44
N ASN A 114 -8.01 -15.03 -6.19
CA ASN A 114 -8.98 -15.93 -5.56
C ASN A 114 -9.81 -15.24 -4.47
N THR A 115 -10.06 -13.93 -4.61
CA THR A 115 -10.81 -13.12 -3.65
C THR A 115 -12.15 -12.65 -4.27
N SER A 116 -12.87 -11.76 -3.55
CA SER A 116 -14.12 -11.23 -4.05
C SER A 116 -13.91 -10.25 -5.22
N PRO A 117 -14.93 -10.03 -6.05
CA PRO A 117 -14.89 -9.04 -7.14
C PRO A 117 -14.43 -7.65 -6.70
N PHE A 118 -14.66 -7.26 -5.46
CA PHE A 118 -14.23 -6.00 -4.89
C PHE A 118 -12.70 -5.84 -4.92
N PHE A 119 -11.95 -6.83 -4.42
CA PHE A 119 -10.48 -6.76 -4.39
C PHE A 119 -9.86 -6.85 -5.80
N ILE A 120 -10.46 -7.67 -6.68
CA ILE A 120 -9.99 -7.76 -8.06
C ILE A 120 -10.26 -6.44 -8.81
N GLY A 121 -11.43 -5.82 -8.58
CA GLY A 121 -11.76 -4.51 -9.12
C GLY A 121 -10.76 -3.44 -8.68
N TYR A 122 -10.39 -3.41 -7.40
CA TYR A 122 -9.37 -2.49 -6.90
C TYR A 122 -7.95 -2.79 -7.40
N ALA A 123 -7.62 -4.04 -7.68
CA ALA A 123 -6.35 -4.36 -8.32
C ALA A 123 -6.26 -3.81 -9.75
N HIS A 124 -7.37 -3.86 -10.50
CA HIS A 124 -7.45 -3.23 -11.81
C HIS A 124 -7.49 -1.69 -11.74
N GLU A 125 -8.12 -1.10 -10.72
CA GLU A 125 -8.03 0.34 -10.43
C GLU A 125 -6.57 0.77 -10.22
N ALA A 126 -5.80 0.02 -9.40
CA ALA A 126 -4.39 0.30 -9.18
C ALA A 126 -3.54 0.20 -10.45
N LEU A 127 -3.82 -0.78 -11.32
CA LEU A 127 -3.17 -0.91 -12.63
C LEU A 127 -3.52 0.26 -13.56
N ALA A 128 -4.79 0.69 -13.59
CA ALA A 128 -5.22 1.85 -14.37
C ALA A 128 -4.54 3.14 -13.89
N ARG A 129 -4.44 3.33 -12.57
CA ARG A 129 -3.73 4.47 -11.96
C ARG A 129 -2.24 4.47 -12.28
N SER A 130 -1.60 3.30 -12.25
CA SER A 130 -0.20 3.15 -12.62
C SER A 130 0.04 3.49 -14.09
N ALA A 131 -0.87 3.04 -14.99
CA ALA A 131 -0.83 3.34 -16.40
C ALA A 131 -1.03 4.84 -16.67
N ALA A 132 -1.94 5.51 -15.93
CA ALA A 132 -2.13 6.96 -16.03
C ALA A 132 -0.84 7.72 -15.70
N VAL A 133 -0.12 7.35 -14.64
CA VAL A 133 1.18 7.98 -14.28
C VAL A 133 2.27 7.67 -15.31
N ALA A 134 2.18 6.53 -15.99
CA ALA A 134 3.09 6.15 -17.07
C ALA A 134 2.72 6.77 -18.43
N GLU A 135 1.66 7.56 -18.51
CA GLU A 135 1.09 8.09 -19.76
C GLU A 135 0.73 6.98 -20.78
N ASP A 136 0.38 5.78 -20.26
CA ASP A 136 -0.09 4.63 -21.05
C ASP A 136 -1.63 4.65 -21.13
N ASP A 137 -2.17 5.38 -22.07
CA ASP A 137 -3.63 5.51 -22.27
C ASP A 137 -4.28 4.18 -22.64
N VAL A 138 -3.59 3.32 -23.37
CA VAL A 138 -4.11 2.00 -23.76
C VAL A 138 -4.23 1.09 -22.55
N GLY A 139 -3.19 1.03 -21.73
CA GLY A 139 -3.19 0.28 -20.47
C GLY A 139 -4.22 0.83 -19.48
N LYS A 140 -4.32 2.17 -19.35
CA LYS A 140 -5.34 2.83 -18.52
C LYS A 140 -6.74 2.42 -18.94
N ALA A 141 -7.09 2.57 -20.22
CA ALA A 141 -8.42 2.23 -20.73
C ALA A 141 -8.74 0.73 -20.53
N HIS A 142 -7.79 -0.15 -20.81
CA HIS A 142 -7.95 -1.59 -20.60
C HIS A 142 -8.28 -1.91 -19.14
N HIS A 143 -7.50 -1.40 -18.20
CA HIS A 143 -7.68 -1.70 -16.78
C HIS A 143 -8.91 -1.03 -16.17
N LEU A 144 -9.31 0.14 -16.64
CA LEU A 144 -10.59 0.76 -16.28
C LEU A 144 -11.77 -0.13 -16.73
N ALA A 145 -11.73 -0.67 -17.95
CA ALA A 145 -12.78 -1.57 -18.45
C ALA A 145 -12.87 -2.85 -17.59
N GLU A 146 -11.73 -3.47 -17.25
CA GLU A 146 -11.72 -4.63 -16.36
C GLU A 146 -12.24 -4.30 -14.94
N ALA A 147 -11.81 -3.17 -14.36
CA ALA A 147 -12.32 -2.74 -13.06
C ALA A 147 -13.85 -2.56 -13.06
N ARG A 148 -14.41 -1.96 -14.12
CA ARG A 148 -15.86 -1.81 -14.29
C ARG A 148 -16.58 -3.15 -14.44
N ARG A 149 -15.96 -4.13 -15.11
CA ARG A 149 -16.51 -5.48 -15.22
C ARG A 149 -16.63 -6.16 -13.84
N TYR A 150 -15.64 -5.97 -12.97
CA TYR A 150 -15.70 -6.47 -11.60
C TYR A 150 -16.63 -5.64 -10.71
N LEU A 151 -16.68 -4.31 -10.87
CA LEU A 151 -17.61 -3.40 -10.20
C LEU A 151 -19.06 -3.89 -10.34
N ALA A 152 -19.49 -4.27 -11.52
CA ALA A 152 -20.83 -4.78 -11.79
C ALA A 152 -21.17 -6.09 -11.04
N ARG A 153 -20.15 -6.80 -10.53
CA ARG A 153 -20.29 -8.07 -9.80
C ARG A 153 -20.21 -7.92 -8.29
N ILE A 154 -20.00 -6.70 -7.77
CA ILE A 154 -19.95 -6.43 -6.33
C ILE A 154 -21.37 -6.39 -5.79
N PRO A 155 -21.74 -7.30 -4.85
CA PRO A 155 -23.10 -7.34 -4.33
C PRO A 155 -23.41 -6.24 -3.32
N ASP A 156 -22.41 -5.79 -2.58
CA ASP A 156 -22.54 -4.76 -1.54
C ASP A 156 -22.52 -3.35 -2.15
N ASP A 157 -23.55 -2.57 -1.90
CA ASP A 157 -23.74 -1.24 -2.47
C ASP A 157 -22.69 -0.23 -1.98
N GLY A 158 -22.26 -0.33 -0.73
CA GLY A 158 -21.22 0.53 -0.17
C GLY A 158 -19.86 0.28 -0.82
N ASN A 159 -19.47 -0.99 -0.93
CA ASN A 159 -18.22 -1.37 -1.62
C ASN A 159 -18.26 -0.99 -3.11
N ARG A 160 -19.42 -1.13 -3.75
CA ARG A 160 -19.61 -0.73 -5.15
C ARG A 160 -19.44 0.77 -5.32
N ALA A 161 -20.05 1.58 -4.45
CA ALA A 161 -19.98 3.04 -4.51
C ALA A 161 -18.57 3.57 -4.32
N VAL A 162 -17.75 3.01 -3.40
CA VAL A 162 -16.39 3.49 -3.18
C VAL A 162 -15.46 3.16 -4.34
N LEU A 163 -15.56 1.97 -4.94
CA LEU A 163 -14.78 1.64 -6.13
C LEU A 163 -15.21 2.50 -7.33
N GLN A 164 -16.52 2.71 -7.50
CA GLN A 164 -17.04 3.56 -8.58
C GLN A 164 -16.47 4.97 -8.50
N ALA A 165 -16.48 5.59 -7.31
CA ALA A 165 -15.93 6.93 -7.11
C ALA A 165 -14.43 7.03 -7.44
N ASP A 166 -13.65 6.01 -7.06
CA ASP A 166 -12.21 5.97 -7.40
C ASP A 166 -11.99 5.83 -8.92
N LEU A 167 -12.82 5.05 -9.64
CA LEU A 167 -12.73 4.93 -11.09
C LEU A 167 -13.12 6.23 -11.81
N GLU A 168 -14.19 6.91 -11.35
CA GLU A 168 -14.63 8.20 -11.90
C GLU A 168 -13.56 9.28 -11.71
N SER A 169 -12.85 9.28 -10.57
CA SER A 169 -11.73 10.22 -10.35
C SER A 169 -10.61 10.03 -11.37
N LEU A 170 -10.28 8.78 -11.72
CA LEU A 170 -9.25 8.48 -12.72
C LEU A 170 -9.65 8.89 -14.15
N GLU A 171 -10.92 8.87 -14.45
CA GLU A 171 -11.44 9.33 -15.77
C GLU A 171 -11.44 10.84 -15.87
N GLY A 172 -11.77 11.54 -14.78
CA GLY A 172 -11.78 13.01 -14.72
C GLY A 172 -10.39 13.64 -14.80
N GLU A 173 -9.36 12.98 -14.34
CA GLU A 173 -7.95 13.43 -14.42
C GLU A 173 -7.42 13.46 -15.88
N ALA A 174 -8.11 12.83 -16.84
CA ALA A 174 -7.74 12.83 -18.26
C ALA A 174 -8.28 14.06 -19.04
N ALA A 175 -9.12 14.90 -18.43
CA ALA A 175 -9.82 16.02 -19.07
C ALA A 175 -9.30 17.41 -18.65
N ALA A 176 -8.24 17.49 -17.85
CA ALA A 176 -7.63 18.73 -17.35
C ALA A 176 -6.21 18.92 -17.90
#